data_0015e2d0e5bd390cf760312dcc16d03c
#
_entry.id   0015e2d0e5bd390cf760312dcc16d03c
#
_cell.length_a   1.000
_cell.length_b   1.000
_cell.length_c   1.000
_cell.angle_alpha   90.00
_cell.angle_beta   90.00
_cell.angle_gamma   90.00
#
_symmetry.space_group_name_H-M   'P 1'
#
loop_
_entity.id
_entity.type
_entity.pdbx_description
1 polymer ?
#
loop_
_entity_poly.entity_id
_entity_poly.type
_entity_poly.pdbx_seq_one_letter_code
_entity_poly.pdbx_strand_id
1 'polypeptide(L)'
;SRGLGDVYKRQVFRVYVEKKPGFDVAAQQLANELRTILGIEALKNVRLVNRYDVEDISEELFAQATPTVFSEPQVDNVYADLPDFGSDTVFAVEYLPGQFDQRADSASECIQLISQGERPTVRSAKVYALEGELSEADVEAIKHYVINPVEAREASLDVKTTLKTQVPVPGKVEVIDGFRSMSDAELEQFIEDRGLAMDLADLQFCREHFTEEQRDPTITEIKVIDTYWSDHCRHTTFATQLDEVSIDDATVKAAFDKYLEMRHELGRDAKPVCLMDMGTIGAKWLKKNGILKNLDESEEINACTVKVKVDVNGHDEDWLFLFKNETHNHPTEIEPFGGAATCIGGCIRDPLSGRSYVYQAMRVTGAADPTVPVSETLEGKLPQRKLVTTAAAGYSSYGNQIGLATGQVNEIYHPGYVAKRMEVGAVVAATPADHVRRETPAPGDKVILLGGRTGRDGIGGATGASKAHNVESLELDGAEVQKGNAPVERKLQRLFRRGDACRLIKRCNDFGAGGVSVAVGELADGLYLSL
;
A
#
# COMPACT_ATOMS: atom_id res chain seq x y z
N SER A 1 35.81 -9.22 37.60
CA SER A 1 34.45 -9.58 38.00
C SER A 1 33.53 -9.36 36.80
N ARG A 2 33.20 -10.43 36.08
CA ARG A 2 32.15 -10.41 35.06
C ARG A 2 30.82 -10.41 35.83
N GLY A 3 30.08 -9.30 35.72
CA GLY A 3 28.74 -9.20 36.24
C GLY A 3 27.87 -10.30 35.63
N LEU A 4 27.17 -11.01 36.49
CA LEU A 4 26.05 -11.84 36.14
C LEU A 4 24.97 -10.90 35.56
N GLY A 5 24.89 -10.81 34.23
CA GLY A 5 23.75 -10.19 33.58
C GLY A 5 22.50 -10.97 34.01
N ASP A 6 21.54 -10.27 34.49
CA ASP A 6 20.23 -10.79 34.83
C ASP A 6 19.70 -11.60 33.64
N VAL A 7 19.53 -12.89 33.87
CA VAL A 7 18.75 -13.75 33.02
C VAL A 7 17.29 -13.38 33.30
N TYR A 8 16.82 -12.28 32.70
CA TYR A 8 15.39 -12.01 32.61
C TYR A 8 14.78 -13.24 31.95
N LYS A 9 13.94 -13.96 32.68
CA LYS A 9 13.07 -14.97 32.08
C LYS A 9 12.31 -14.24 30.99
N ARG A 10 12.56 -14.59 29.75
CA ARG A 10 11.77 -14.10 28.61
C ARG A 10 10.32 -14.47 28.88
N GLN A 11 9.55 -13.47 29.26
CA GLN A 11 8.14 -13.63 29.58
C GLN A 11 7.37 -12.75 28.61
N VAL A 12 6.35 -13.32 27.99
CA VAL A 12 5.37 -12.57 27.21
C VAL A 12 4.29 -12.09 28.18
N PHE A 13 4.15 -10.79 28.31
CA PHE A 13 3.04 -10.17 29.03
C PHE A 13 1.85 -10.02 28.10
N ARG A 14 0.66 -10.19 28.64
CA ARG A 14 -0.59 -10.07 27.89
C ARG A 14 -1.57 -9.17 28.61
N VAL A 15 -2.31 -8.36 27.83
CA VAL A 15 -3.44 -7.56 28.29
C VAL A 15 -4.57 -7.59 27.29
N TYR A 16 -5.79 -7.59 27.78
CA TYR A 16 -7.01 -7.51 27.00
C TYR A 16 -7.72 -6.18 27.27
N VAL A 17 -8.20 -5.53 26.21
CA VAL A 17 -8.82 -4.21 26.29
C VAL A 17 -10.12 -4.22 25.50
N GLU A 18 -11.22 -3.92 26.17
CA GLU A 18 -12.56 -3.90 25.60
C GLU A 18 -13.22 -2.55 25.80
N LYS A 19 -13.89 -2.03 24.80
CA LYS A 19 -14.69 -0.80 24.96
C LYS A 19 -15.87 -1.03 25.92
N LYS A 20 -16.08 -0.07 26.82
CA LYS A 20 -17.24 -0.08 27.71
C LYS A 20 -18.55 0.03 26.93
N PRO A 21 -19.66 -0.47 27.45
CA PRO A 21 -20.97 -0.28 26.83
C PRO A 21 -21.26 1.18 26.47
N GLY A 22 -21.74 1.41 25.25
CA GLY A 22 -21.94 2.75 24.68
C GLY A 22 -20.74 3.35 23.95
N PHE A 23 -19.56 2.76 24.13
CA PHE A 23 -18.35 3.08 23.35
C PHE A 23 -17.95 1.94 22.41
N ASP A 24 -18.63 0.82 22.44
CA ASP A 24 -18.42 -0.42 21.70
C ASP A 24 -19.03 -0.41 20.29
N VAL A 25 -19.03 0.74 19.64
CA VAL A 25 -19.66 1.00 18.34
C VAL A 25 -19.25 -0.04 17.28
N ALA A 26 -17.97 -0.39 17.22
CA ALA A 26 -17.48 -1.37 16.25
C ALA A 26 -18.07 -2.78 16.47
N ALA A 27 -18.26 -3.18 17.73
CA ALA A 27 -18.89 -4.45 18.06
C ALA A 27 -20.39 -4.46 17.68
N GLN A 28 -21.10 -3.37 17.97
CA GLN A 28 -22.51 -3.22 17.63
C GLN A 28 -22.73 -3.18 16.11
N GLN A 29 -21.87 -2.48 15.38
CA GLN A 29 -21.93 -2.47 13.91
C GLN A 29 -21.70 -3.86 13.32
N LEU A 30 -20.68 -4.58 13.80
CA LEU A 30 -20.40 -5.93 13.36
C LEU A 30 -21.58 -6.86 13.66
N ALA A 31 -22.13 -6.82 14.89
CA ALA A 31 -23.29 -7.62 15.24
C ALA A 31 -24.49 -7.36 14.32
N ASN A 32 -24.73 -6.09 13.96
CA ASN A 32 -25.76 -5.73 13.01
C ASN A 32 -25.47 -6.22 11.59
N GLU A 33 -24.23 -6.10 11.12
CA GLU A 33 -23.81 -6.62 9.82
C GLU A 33 -23.99 -8.14 9.71
N LEU A 34 -23.53 -8.89 10.70
CA LEU A 34 -23.66 -10.35 10.72
C LEU A 34 -25.12 -10.81 10.71
N ARG A 35 -26.01 -10.10 11.40
CA ARG A 35 -27.46 -10.39 11.38
C ARG A 35 -28.11 -10.02 10.07
N THR A 36 -27.82 -8.83 9.54
CA THR A 36 -28.58 -8.29 8.39
C THR A 36 -28.01 -8.71 7.06
N ILE A 37 -26.69 -8.92 6.96
CA ILE A 37 -26.01 -9.22 5.71
C ILE A 37 -25.78 -10.73 5.54
N LEU A 38 -25.37 -11.43 6.62
CA LEU A 38 -25.22 -12.89 6.60
C LEU A 38 -26.52 -13.62 6.98
N GLY A 39 -27.55 -12.90 7.47
CA GLY A 39 -28.81 -13.50 7.86
C GLY A 39 -28.74 -14.36 9.12
N ILE A 40 -27.74 -14.16 9.99
CA ILE A 40 -27.54 -14.97 11.21
C ILE A 40 -28.40 -14.40 12.34
N GLU A 41 -29.68 -14.69 12.31
CA GLU A 41 -30.70 -14.18 13.28
C GLU A 41 -30.42 -14.69 14.71
N ALA A 42 -29.83 -15.86 14.86
CA ALA A 42 -29.48 -16.46 16.16
C ALA A 42 -28.40 -15.67 16.93
N LEU A 43 -27.64 -14.82 16.25
CA LEU A 43 -26.62 -13.97 16.87
C LEU A 43 -27.29 -12.84 17.67
N LYS A 44 -27.13 -12.84 18.98
CA LYS A 44 -27.68 -11.82 19.89
C LYS A 44 -26.78 -10.61 20.00
N ASN A 45 -25.48 -10.85 20.23
CA ASN A 45 -24.50 -9.79 20.45
C ASN A 45 -23.12 -10.23 20.01
N VAL A 46 -22.22 -9.25 19.83
CA VAL A 46 -20.78 -9.45 19.60
C VAL A 46 -20.02 -8.59 20.58
N ARG A 47 -19.02 -9.18 21.23
CA ARG A 47 -18.02 -8.42 21.98
C ARG A 47 -16.69 -8.47 21.22
N LEU A 48 -16.02 -7.33 21.14
CA LEU A 48 -14.70 -7.20 20.50
C LEU A 48 -13.68 -6.77 21.54
N VAL A 49 -12.67 -7.61 21.75
CA VAL A 49 -11.60 -7.34 22.71
C VAL A 49 -10.26 -7.29 21.99
N ASN A 50 -9.54 -6.19 22.12
CA ASN A 50 -8.17 -6.08 21.63
C ASN A 50 -7.22 -6.79 22.59
N ARG A 51 -6.40 -7.70 22.07
CA ARG A 51 -5.35 -8.39 22.81
C ARG A 51 -4.01 -7.80 22.41
N TYR A 52 -3.17 -7.53 23.41
CA TYR A 52 -1.78 -7.16 23.19
C TYR A 52 -0.88 -8.16 23.89
N ASP A 53 0.06 -8.72 23.16
CA ASP A 53 1.15 -9.55 23.63
C ASP A 53 2.45 -8.75 23.54
N VAL A 54 3.23 -8.69 24.62
CA VAL A 54 4.44 -7.85 24.73
C VAL A 54 5.60 -8.65 25.27
N GLU A 55 6.72 -8.65 24.56
CA GLU A 55 7.99 -9.28 24.96
C GLU A 55 9.10 -8.22 24.98
N ASP A 56 10.16 -8.48 25.71
CA ASP A 56 11.31 -7.57 25.92
C ASP A 56 10.92 -6.28 26.67
N ILE A 57 10.11 -6.41 27.72
CA ILE A 57 9.64 -5.32 28.59
C ILE A 57 9.72 -5.73 30.07
N SER A 58 9.95 -4.79 30.99
CA SER A 58 9.81 -5.07 32.43
C SER A 58 8.36 -5.04 32.86
N GLU A 59 8.06 -5.74 33.96
CA GLU A 59 6.72 -5.78 34.55
C GLU A 59 6.24 -4.37 34.96
N GLU A 60 7.13 -3.55 35.49
CA GLU A 60 6.81 -2.17 35.90
C GLU A 60 6.45 -1.30 34.72
N LEU A 61 7.23 -1.40 33.61
CA LEU A 61 6.98 -0.63 32.39
C LEU A 61 5.70 -1.12 31.68
N PHE A 62 5.43 -2.43 31.70
CA PHE A 62 4.19 -3.00 31.18
C PHE A 62 2.97 -2.51 31.97
N ALA A 63 3.05 -2.48 33.32
CA ALA A 63 2.00 -1.94 34.18
C ALA A 63 1.76 -0.44 33.92
N GLN A 64 2.82 0.35 33.68
CA GLN A 64 2.70 1.75 33.31
C GLN A 64 2.09 1.94 31.89
N ALA A 65 2.46 1.11 30.95
CA ALA A 65 1.97 1.17 29.58
C ALA A 65 0.47 0.78 29.47
N THR A 66 -0.01 -0.07 30.34
CA THR A 66 -1.38 -0.57 30.30
C THR A 66 -2.43 0.55 30.27
N PRO A 67 -2.46 1.51 31.20
CA PRO A 67 -3.45 2.61 31.16
C PRO A 67 -3.08 3.76 30.22
N THR A 68 -1.87 3.80 29.68
CA THR A 68 -1.37 4.97 28.91
C THR A 68 -1.15 4.68 27.44
N VAL A 69 -0.91 3.43 27.05
CA VAL A 69 -0.65 3.01 25.67
C VAL A 69 -1.72 2.04 25.17
N PHE A 70 -2.07 1.02 25.95
CA PHE A 70 -2.97 -0.03 25.49
C PHE A 70 -4.44 0.31 25.68
N SER A 71 -4.78 1.20 26.62
CA SER A 71 -6.17 1.53 26.96
C SER A 71 -6.38 3.03 27.23
N GLU A 72 -7.65 3.42 27.15
CA GLU A 72 -8.17 4.71 27.59
C GLU A 72 -9.10 4.44 28.79
N PRO A 73 -8.67 4.62 30.04
CA PRO A 73 -9.42 4.20 31.24
C PRO A 73 -10.85 4.73 31.34
N GLN A 74 -11.14 5.86 30.67
CA GLN A 74 -12.47 6.47 30.65
C GLN A 74 -13.48 5.63 29.86
N VAL A 75 -13.03 4.99 28.78
CA VAL A 75 -13.90 4.31 27.79
C VAL A 75 -13.58 2.82 27.63
N ASP A 76 -12.52 2.33 28.27
CA ASP A 76 -12.07 0.95 28.19
C ASP A 76 -12.17 0.20 29.52
N ASN A 77 -12.48 -1.08 29.44
CA ASN A 77 -12.23 -2.09 30.45
C ASN A 77 -10.92 -2.81 30.13
N VAL A 78 -10.13 -3.11 31.14
CA VAL A 78 -8.84 -3.79 31.02
C VAL A 78 -8.83 -5.07 31.83
N TYR A 79 -8.34 -6.16 31.23
CA TYR A 79 -8.29 -7.47 31.87
C TYR A 79 -6.88 -8.05 31.71
N ALA A 80 -6.33 -8.63 32.76
CA ALA A 80 -5.06 -9.35 32.73
C ALA A 80 -5.19 -10.74 32.08
N ASP A 81 -6.34 -11.37 32.28
CA ASP A 81 -6.70 -12.66 31.70
C ASP A 81 -7.84 -12.51 30.72
N LEU A 82 -8.05 -13.52 29.88
CA LEU A 82 -9.18 -13.57 28.98
C LEU A 82 -10.48 -13.39 29.77
N PRO A 83 -11.31 -12.39 29.43
CA PRO A 83 -12.60 -12.21 30.09
C PRO A 83 -13.46 -13.47 30.02
N ASP A 84 -14.25 -13.71 31.06
CA ASP A 84 -15.25 -14.77 31.02
C ASP A 84 -16.39 -14.36 30.12
N PHE A 85 -16.60 -15.14 29.07
CA PHE A 85 -17.68 -14.97 28.08
C PHE A 85 -18.83 -15.99 28.27
N GLY A 86 -18.77 -16.78 29.37
CA GLY A 86 -19.79 -17.80 29.65
C GLY A 86 -19.83 -18.88 28.55
N SER A 87 -21.01 -19.03 27.95
CA SER A 87 -21.27 -20.00 26.87
C SER A 87 -21.07 -19.44 25.46
N ASP A 88 -20.54 -18.23 25.31
CA ASP A 88 -20.30 -17.61 24.02
C ASP A 88 -19.27 -18.38 23.21
N THR A 89 -19.41 -18.34 21.88
CA THR A 89 -18.36 -18.83 20.99
C THR A 89 -17.24 -17.78 20.89
N VAL A 90 -16.01 -18.18 21.21
CA VAL A 90 -14.87 -17.28 21.27
C VAL A 90 -13.75 -17.73 20.32
N PHE A 91 -13.25 -16.82 19.51
CA PHE A 91 -12.06 -17.01 18.69
C PHE A 91 -11.25 -15.73 18.60
N ALA A 92 -9.99 -15.82 18.22
CA ALA A 92 -9.12 -14.67 18.04
C ALA A 92 -8.60 -14.60 16.60
N VAL A 93 -8.29 -13.40 16.13
CA VAL A 93 -7.73 -13.14 14.80
C VAL A 93 -6.45 -12.31 14.97
N GLU A 94 -5.36 -12.76 14.36
CA GLU A 94 -4.07 -12.06 14.32
C GLU A 94 -3.58 -11.86 12.89
N TYR A 95 -2.71 -10.87 12.67
CA TYR A 95 -2.06 -10.71 11.38
C TYR A 95 -1.12 -11.87 11.05
N LEU A 96 -1.01 -12.19 9.77
CA LEU A 96 -0.04 -13.16 9.27
C LEU A 96 1.40 -12.70 9.56
N PRO A 97 2.35 -13.63 9.74
CA PRO A 97 3.76 -13.28 9.79
C PRO A 97 4.19 -12.48 8.56
N GLY A 98 4.90 -11.36 8.77
CA GLY A 98 5.31 -10.46 7.69
C GLY A 98 4.33 -9.33 7.40
N GLN A 99 3.06 -9.44 7.79
CA GLN A 99 2.12 -8.34 7.66
C GLN A 99 2.38 -7.24 8.69
N PHE A 100 2.17 -5.99 8.29
CA PHE A 100 2.36 -4.83 9.16
C PHE A 100 1.19 -4.67 10.14
N ASP A 101 1.46 -4.89 11.41
CA ASP A 101 0.52 -4.66 12.52
C ASP A 101 0.69 -3.23 13.04
N GLN A 102 -0.10 -2.31 12.47
CA GLN A 102 -0.03 -0.88 12.80
C GLN A 102 -0.31 -0.60 14.29
N ARG A 103 -1.24 -1.33 14.89
CA ARG A 103 -1.59 -1.17 16.31
C ARG A 103 -0.42 -1.58 17.20
N ALA A 104 0.21 -2.69 16.92
CA ALA A 104 1.37 -3.18 17.64
C ALA A 104 2.59 -2.26 17.45
N ASP A 105 2.83 -1.78 16.23
CA ASP A 105 3.92 -0.86 15.92
C ASP A 105 3.78 0.46 16.67
N SER A 106 2.58 1.05 16.66
CA SER A 106 2.28 2.28 17.39
C SER A 106 2.42 2.10 18.91
N ALA A 107 1.94 0.99 19.45
CA ALA A 107 2.08 0.69 20.87
C ALA A 107 3.56 0.54 21.27
N SER A 108 4.33 -0.18 20.49
CA SER A 108 5.77 -0.36 20.69
C SER A 108 6.52 0.98 20.66
N GLU A 109 6.18 1.88 19.70
CA GLU A 109 6.76 3.23 19.65
C GLU A 109 6.38 4.08 20.86
N CYS A 110 5.12 4.05 21.29
CA CYS A 110 4.68 4.77 22.49
C CYS A 110 5.41 4.30 23.75
N ILE A 111 5.62 3.00 23.91
CA ILE A 111 6.37 2.46 25.04
C ILE A 111 7.83 2.93 25.00
N GLN A 112 8.45 2.96 23.83
CA GLN A 112 9.80 3.50 23.65
C GLN A 112 9.89 4.97 24.06
N LEU A 113 8.90 5.78 23.68
CA LEU A 113 8.84 7.21 24.04
C LEU A 113 8.71 7.41 25.55
N ILE A 114 7.92 6.57 26.24
CA ILE A 114 7.75 6.63 27.70
C ILE A 114 9.03 6.23 28.43
N SER A 115 9.64 5.14 28.00
CA SER A 115 10.84 4.58 28.66
C SER A 115 12.13 5.28 28.26
N GLN A 116 12.17 5.94 27.09
CA GLN A 116 13.38 6.41 26.41
C GLN A 116 14.44 5.30 26.22
N GLY A 117 13.98 4.06 26.19
CA GLY A 117 14.78 2.85 26.07
C GLY A 117 14.62 2.17 24.69
N GLU A 118 14.85 0.87 24.68
CA GLU A 118 14.65 0.07 23.48
C GLU A 118 13.16 -0.19 23.22
N ARG A 119 12.86 -0.47 21.96
CA ARG A 119 11.50 -0.78 21.51
C ARG A 119 11.14 -2.21 21.88
N PRO A 120 10.09 -2.47 22.69
CA PRO A 120 9.66 -3.84 22.98
C PRO A 120 9.02 -4.48 21.74
N THR A 121 9.00 -5.79 21.70
CA THR A 121 8.25 -6.54 20.69
C THR A 121 6.78 -6.59 21.08
N VAL A 122 5.90 -6.06 20.27
CA VAL A 122 4.45 -6.08 20.46
C VAL A 122 3.79 -6.83 19.31
N ARG A 123 2.74 -7.60 19.63
CA ARG A 123 1.81 -8.18 18.65
C ARG A 123 0.39 -7.89 19.11
N SER A 124 -0.50 -7.62 18.18
CA SER A 124 -1.91 -7.46 18.50
C SER A 124 -2.76 -8.57 17.90
N ALA A 125 -3.89 -8.81 18.53
CA ALA A 125 -4.95 -9.66 18.01
C ALA A 125 -6.31 -9.10 18.42
N LYS A 126 -7.34 -9.47 17.72
CA LYS A 126 -8.72 -9.15 18.07
C LYS A 126 -9.45 -10.42 18.48
N VAL A 127 -10.01 -10.43 19.69
CA VAL A 127 -10.84 -11.52 20.19
C VAL A 127 -12.30 -11.18 19.90
N TYR A 128 -13.00 -12.13 19.34
CA TYR A 128 -14.42 -12.09 19.04
C TYR A 128 -15.13 -13.04 20.00
N ALA A 129 -16.11 -12.54 20.75
CA ALA A 129 -17.02 -13.36 21.50
C ALA A 129 -18.44 -13.17 20.94
N LEU A 130 -19.04 -14.26 20.51
CA LEU A 130 -20.32 -14.31 19.83
C LEU A 130 -21.39 -14.88 20.77
N GLU A 131 -22.30 -14.03 21.20
CA GLU A 131 -23.44 -14.42 22.05
C GLU A 131 -24.60 -14.91 21.18
N GLY A 132 -25.07 -16.13 21.39
CA GLY A 132 -26.21 -16.70 20.68
C GLY A 132 -26.16 -18.22 20.59
N GLU A 133 -27.27 -18.82 20.14
CA GLU A 133 -27.34 -20.27 19.84
C GLU A 133 -26.90 -20.50 18.38
N LEU A 134 -25.59 -20.38 18.12
CA LEU A 134 -25.00 -20.45 16.79
C LEU A 134 -24.69 -21.89 16.40
N SER A 135 -25.01 -22.28 15.17
CA SER A 135 -24.56 -23.52 14.58
C SER A 135 -23.07 -23.43 14.19
N GLU A 136 -22.41 -24.57 13.97
CA GLU A 136 -21.06 -24.59 13.44
C GLU A 136 -20.97 -23.88 12.08
N ALA A 137 -21.99 -24.00 11.25
CA ALA A 137 -22.05 -23.33 9.94
C ALA A 137 -22.13 -21.80 10.10
N ASP A 138 -22.89 -21.29 11.09
CA ASP A 138 -22.95 -19.86 11.38
C ASP A 138 -21.59 -19.33 11.82
N VAL A 139 -20.90 -20.07 12.69
CA VAL A 139 -19.57 -19.70 13.19
C VAL A 139 -18.55 -19.65 12.06
N GLU A 140 -18.53 -20.67 11.19
CA GLU A 140 -17.64 -20.69 10.03
C GLU A 140 -17.98 -19.56 9.02
N ALA A 141 -19.24 -19.26 8.78
CA ALA A 141 -19.65 -18.13 7.95
C ALA A 141 -19.17 -16.79 8.54
N ILE A 142 -19.25 -16.62 9.86
CA ILE A 142 -18.74 -15.43 10.55
C ILE A 142 -17.23 -15.35 10.42
N LYS A 143 -16.50 -16.44 10.69
CA LYS A 143 -15.03 -16.48 10.53
C LYS A 143 -14.63 -16.13 9.11
N HIS A 144 -15.23 -16.73 8.10
CA HIS A 144 -14.98 -16.42 6.70
C HIS A 144 -15.26 -14.94 6.36
N TYR A 145 -16.27 -14.35 6.99
CA TYR A 145 -16.59 -12.94 6.78
C TYR A 145 -15.58 -11.99 7.45
N VAL A 146 -15.10 -12.29 8.67
CA VAL A 146 -14.23 -11.36 9.42
C VAL A 146 -12.74 -11.58 9.17
N ILE A 147 -12.32 -12.79 8.79
CA ILE A 147 -10.92 -13.12 8.50
C ILE A 147 -10.65 -12.96 7.00
N ASN A 148 -9.77 -12.03 6.67
CA ASN A 148 -9.24 -11.95 5.30
C ASN A 148 -7.95 -12.79 5.24
N PRO A 149 -7.90 -13.91 4.50
CA PRO A 149 -6.77 -14.83 4.50
C PRO A 149 -5.48 -14.22 3.91
N VAL A 150 -5.59 -13.12 3.17
CA VAL A 150 -4.43 -12.37 2.64
C VAL A 150 -3.63 -11.68 3.74
N GLU A 151 -4.29 -11.27 4.83
CA GLU A 151 -3.63 -10.47 5.88
C GLU A 151 -3.68 -11.10 7.28
N ALA A 152 -4.66 -11.98 7.53
CA ALA A 152 -4.97 -12.43 8.88
C ALA A 152 -5.32 -13.93 8.92
N ARG A 153 -5.24 -14.47 10.12
CA ARG A 153 -5.61 -15.87 10.41
C ARG A 153 -6.23 -15.97 11.80
N GLU A 154 -6.88 -17.09 12.05
CA GLU A 154 -7.28 -17.45 13.40
C GLU A 154 -6.05 -17.65 14.31
N ALA A 155 -6.09 -17.09 15.50
CA ALA A 155 -5.01 -17.12 16.48
C ALA A 155 -5.38 -18.01 17.68
N SER A 156 -4.38 -18.70 18.24
CA SER A 156 -4.55 -19.38 19.54
C SER A 156 -4.89 -18.36 20.64
N LEU A 157 -5.77 -18.76 21.55
CA LEU A 157 -6.05 -18.01 22.78
C LEU A 157 -4.97 -18.21 23.85
N ASP A 158 -4.11 -19.21 23.72
CA ASP A 158 -3.03 -19.48 24.67
C ASP A 158 -1.98 -18.37 24.70
N VAL A 159 -1.35 -18.16 25.83
CA VAL A 159 -0.24 -17.22 25.96
C VAL A 159 0.99 -17.77 25.22
N LYS A 160 1.54 -16.99 24.33
CA LYS A 160 2.74 -17.36 23.56
C LYS A 160 3.98 -17.35 24.48
N THR A 161 4.88 -18.28 24.25
CA THR A 161 6.17 -18.33 24.98
C THR A 161 7.18 -17.31 24.47
N THR A 162 7.05 -16.90 23.21
CA THR A 162 7.83 -15.84 22.55
C THR A 162 7.04 -15.24 21.40
N LEU A 163 7.29 -13.97 21.11
CA LEU A 163 6.76 -13.25 19.94
C LEU A 163 7.76 -13.20 18.78
N LYS A 164 8.98 -13.69 19.01
CA LYS A 164 10.05 -13.66 18.00
C LYS A 164 9.79 -14.77 16.99
N THR A 165 9.56 -14.37 15.77
CA THR A 165 9.44 -15.30 14.63
C THR A 165 10.84 -15.67 14.16
N GLN A 166 11.12 -16.97 14.08
CA GLN A 166 12.33 -17.43 13.40
C GLN A 166 12.05 -17.30 11.89
N VAL A 167 12.57 -16.25 11.29
CA VAL A 167 12.55 -16.12 9.83
C VAL A 167 13.79 -16.84 9.31
N PRO A 168 13.66 -17.78 8.36
CA PRO A 168 14.83 -18.40 7.73
C PRO A 168 15.66 -17.28 7.07
N VAL A 169 16.93 -17.23 7.41
CA VAL A 169 17.86 -16.31 6.74
C VAL A 169 18.00 -16.80 5.30
N PRO A 170 17.68 -15.99 4.30
CA PRO A 170 17.84 -16.38 2.91
C PRO A 170 19.29 -16.77 2.63
N GLY A 171 19.49 -17.84 1.90
CA GLY A 171 20.81 -18.26 1.44
C GLY A 171 21.39 -17.30 0.39
N LYS A 172 22.38 -17.78 -0.35
CA LYS A 172 22.87 -17.06 -1.52
C LYS A 172 21.75 -16.94 -2.55
N VAL A 173 21.75 -15.80 -3.27
CA VAL A 173 20.82 -15.61 -4.38
C VAL A 173 21.03 -16.70 -5.42
N GLU A 174 19.95 -17.33 -5.87
CA GLU A 174 19.96 -18.38 -6.90
C GLU A 174 20.48 -17.80 -8.22
N VAL A 175 21.46 -18.45 -8.81
CA VAL A 175 21.86 -18.25 -10.22
C VAL A 175 21.04 -19.23 -11.05
N ILE A 176 20.45 -18.77 -12.14
CA ILE A 176 19.63 -19.62 -13.02
C ILE A 176 20.56 -20.34 -14.00
N ASP A 177 21.18 -21.40 -13.52
CA ASP A 177 22.17 -22.15 -14.31
C ASP A 177 21.58 -22.65 -15.64
N GLY A 178 22.27 -22.34 -16.73
CA GLY A 178 21.88 -22.74 -18.08
C GLY A 178 20.85 -21.83 -18.74
N PHE A 179 20.44 -20.71 -18.14
CA PHE A 179 19.44 -19.78 -18.69
C PHE A 179 19.76 -19.40 -20.15
N ARG A 180 21.01 -19.12 -20.47
CA ARG A 180 21.45 -18.72 -21.80
C ARG A 180 21.26 -19.81 -22.87
N SER A 181 21.13 -21.06 -22.49
CA SER A 181 20.94 -22.20 -23.38
C SER A 181 19.52 -22.75 -23.39
N MET A 182 18.60 -22.16 -22.63
CA MET A 182 17.20 -22.58 -22.61
C MET A 182 16.57 -22.45 -23.99
N SER A 183 15.84 -23.49 -24.40
CA SER A 183 14.95 -23.43 -25.55
C SER A 183 13.75 -22.53 -25.28
N ASP A 184 13.02 -22.15 -26.33
CA ASP A 184 11.82 -21.32 -26.15
C ASP A 184 10.74 -22.01 -25.30
N ALA A 185 10.60 -23.34 -25.43
CA ALA A 185 9.68 -24.10 -24.58
C ALA A 185 10.09 -24.11 -23.09
N GLU A 186 11.40 -24.16 -22.80
CA GLU A 186 11.91 -24.06 -21.44
C GLU A 186 11.73 -22.64 -20.87
N LEU A 187 11.84 -21.60 -21.70
CA LEU A 187 11.53 -20.22 -21.28
C LEU A 187 10.04 -20.03 -20.98
N GLU A 188 9.14 -20.59 -21.81
CA GLU A 188 7.69 -20.58 -21.55
C GLU A 188 7.36 -21.27 -20.22
N GLN A 189 7.94 -22.44 -19.96
CA GLN A 189 7.76 -23.14 -18.70
C GLN A 189 8.32 -22.33 -17.51
N PHE A 190 9.47 -21.67 -17.70
CA PHE A 190 10.07 -20.81 -16.68
C PHE A 190 9.17 -19.61 -16.32
N ILE A 191 8.46 -19.02 -17.31
CA ILE A 191 7.47 -17.96 -17.08
C ILE A 191 6.36 -18.46 -16.14
N GLU A 192 5.81 -19.64 -16.45
CA GLU A 192 4.74 -20.25 -15.65
C GLU A 192 5.20 -20.59 -14.24
N ASP A 193 6.33 -21.32 -14.13
CA ASP A 193 6.86 -21.78 -12.85
C ASP A 193 7.24 -20.63 -11.90
N ARG A 194 7.70 -19.52 -12.44
CA ARG A 194 8.13 -18.34 -11.65
C ARG A 194 7.07 -17.25 -11.57
N GLY A 195 5.93 -17.42 -12.24
CA GLY A 195 4.84 -16.47 -12.28
C GLY A 195 5.26 -15.10 -12.78
N LEU A 196 6.02 -15.03 -13.89
CA LEU A 196 6.52 -13.79 -14.43
C LEU A 196 5.43 -13.01 -15.17
N ALA A 197 5.55 -11.68 -15.19
CA ALA A 197 4.73 -10.78 -15.99
C ALA A 197 5.28 -10.60 -17.42
N MET A 198 6.55 -10.94 -17.65
CA MET A 198 7.19 -10.95 -18.97
C MET A 198 6.59 -12.04 -19.85
N ASP A 199 6.58 -11.80 -21.17
CA ASP A 199 6.26 -12.79 -22.18
C ASP A 199 7.50 -13.50 -22.73
N LEU A 200 7.29 -14.47 -23.66
CA LEU A 200 8.39 -15.22 -24.26
C LEU A 200 9.39 -14.32 -24.99
N ALA A 201 8.92 -13.29 -25.70
CA ALA A 201 9.80 -12.40 -26.44
C ALA A 201 10.67 -11.55 -25.49
N ASP A 202 10.12 -11.14 -24.36
CA ASP A 202 10.87 -10.44 -23.31
C ASP A 202 11.99 -11.33 -22.74
N LEU A 203 11.70 -12.61 -22.44
CA LEU A 203 12.72 -13.55 -21.96
C LEU A 203 13.76 -13.95 -23.02
N GLN A 204 13.36 -14.04 -24.27
CA GLN A 204 14.30 -14.23 -25.38
C GLN A 204 15.30 -13.07 -25.45
N PHE A 205 14.82 -11.84 -25.31
CA PHE A 205 15.68 -10.65 -25.21
C PHE A 205 16.61 -10.72 -24.01
N CYS A 206 16.11 -11.12 -22.85
CA CYS A 206 16.96 -11.32 -21.67
C CYS A 206 18.03 -12.42 -21.92
N ARG A 207 17.66 -13.54 -22.53
CA ARG A 207 18.60 -14.62 -22.91
C ARG A 207 19.72 -14.11 -23.82
N GLU A 208 19.39 -13.29 -24.83
CA GLU A 208 20.38 -12.66 -25.71
C GLU A 208 21.32 -11.74 -24.93
N HIS A 209 20.79 -10.86 -24.08
CA HIS A 209 21.56 -9.94 -23.26
C HIS A 209 22.56 -10.67 -22.33
N PHE A 210 22.09 -11.66 -21.58
CA PHE A 210 22.98 -12.43 -20.69
C PHE A 210 23.96 -13.34 -21.46
N THR A 211 23.65 -13.69 -22.71
CA THR A 211 24.60 -14.37 -23.59
C THR A 211 25.73 -13.43 -24.00
N GLU A 212 25.44 -12.16 -24.29
CA GLU A 212 26.46 -11.15 -24.56
C GLU A 212 27.34 -10.87 -23.32
N GLU A 213 26.74 -10.86 -22.13
CA GLU A 213 27.46 -10.73 -20.86
C GLU A 213 28.27 -11.98 -20.47
N GLN A 214 28.08 -13.10 -21.17
CA GLN A 214 28.76 -14.39 -20.92
C GLN A 214 28.54 -14.98 -19.51
N ARG A 215 27.42 -14.66 -18.87
CA ARG A 215 27.02 -15.19 -17.57
C ARG A 215 25.54 -15.51 -17.52
N ASP A 216 25.15 -16.42 -16.66
CA ASP A 216 23.74 -16.63 -16.36
C ASP A 216 23.22 -15.60 -15.35
N PRO A 217 21.96 -15.18 -15.44
CA PRO A 217 21.37 -14.22 -14.49
C PRO A 217 21.11 -14.86 -13.13
N THR A 218 21.03 -14.00 -12.13
CA THR A 218 20.42 -14.36 -10.85
C THR A 218 18.89 -14.24 -10.94
N ILE A 219 18.18 -14.97 -10.07
CA ILE A 219 16.72 -14.81 -9.97
C ILE A 219 16.32 -13.38 -9.57
N THR A 220 17.15 -12.68 -8.81
CA THR A 220 16.93 -11.27 -8.45
C THR A 220 16.96 -10.37 -9.68
N GLU A 221 17.94 -10.56 -10.58
CA GLU A 221 18.00 -9.77 -11.83
C GLU A 221 16.75 -10.00 -12.69
N ILE A 222 16.34 -11.24 -12.88
CA ILE A 222 15.12 -11.55 -13.63
C ILE A 222 13.89 -10.93 -12.98
N LYS A 223 13.73 -11.01 -11.66
CA LYS A 223 12.60 -10.38 -10.95
C LYS A 223 12.61 -8.85 -11.03
N VAL A 224 13.77 -8.22 -11.00
CA VAL A 224 13.89 -6.76 -11.19
C VAL A 224 13.49 -6.37 -12.62
N ILE A 225 13.98 -7.10 -13.63
CA ILE A 225 13.60 -6.86 -15.03
C ILE A 225 12.09 -7.08 -15.20
N ASP A 226 11.54 -8.17 -14.66
CA ASP A 226 10.11 -8.50 -14.69
C ASP A 226 9.24 -7.36 -14.13
N THR A 227 9.69 -6.73 -13.04
CA THR A 227 9.00 -5.58 -12.45
C THR A 227 8.88 -4.42 -13.44
N TYR A 228 9.98 -4.06 -14.10
CA TYR A 228 9.98 -2.99 -15.10
C TYR A 228 9.25 -3.37 -16.39
N TRP A 229 9.17 -4.67 -16.71
CA TRP A 229 8.46 -5.19 -17.89
C TRP A 229 6.97 -5.46 -17.64
N SER A 230 6.51 -5.40 -16.40
CA SER A 230 5.09 -5.59 -16.07
C SER A 230 4.22 -4.49 -16.68
N ASP A 231 2.95 -4.78 -16.91
CA ASP A 231 1.98 -3.79 -17.41
C ASP A 231 1.82 -2.59 -16.47
N HIS A 232 2.10 -2.78 -15.18
CA HIS A 232 2.15 -1.70 -14.19
C HIS A 232 3.13 -0.58 -14.58
N CYS A 233 4.33 -0.92 -15.08
CA CYS A 233 5.35 0.05 -15.49
C CYS A 233 5.26 0.41 -16.97
N ARG A 234 5.00 -0.55 -17.84
CA ARG A 234 4.99 -0.37 -19.30
C ARG A 234 3.67 0.14 -19.86
N HIS A 235 2.56 -0.08 -19.14
CA HIS A 235 1.21 0.29 -19.59
C HIS A 235 0.84 -0.29 -20.97
N THR A 236 1.24 -1.54 -21.23
CA THR A 236 1.08 -2.19 -22.54
C THR A 236 -0.37 -2.27 -22.98
N THR A 237 -1.32 -2.47 -22.05
CA THR A 237 -2.75 -2.46 -22.32
C THR A 237 -3.22 -1.12 -22.92
N PHE A 238 -2.79 0.01 -22.35
CA PHE A 238 -3.11 1.34 -22.87
C PHE A 238 -2.29 1.74 -24.10
N ALA A 239 -1.15 1.08 -24.31
CA ALA A 239 -0.28 1.26 -25.46
C ALA A 239 -0.64 0.35 -26.64
N THR A 240 -1.62 -0.56 -26.50
CA THR A 240 -2.10 -1.43 -27.58
C THR A 240 -2.44 -0.60 -28.82
N GLN A 241 -1.83 -0.95 -29.95
CA GLN A 241 -2.05 -0.28 -31.23
C GLN A 241 -3.47 -0.54 -31.72
N LEU A 242 -4.16 0.52 -32.11
CA LEU A 242 -5.48 0.50 -32.72
C LEU A 242 -5.31 0.65 -34.24
N ASP A 243 -5.54 -0.43 -34.97
CA ASP A 243 -5.39 -0.45 -36.43
C ASP A 243 -6.65 0.08 -37.16
N GLU A 244 -7.83 -0.22 -36.61
CA GLU A 244 -9.11 0.23 -37.13
C GLU A 244 -9.95 0.90 -36.04
N VAL A 245 -10.49 2.07 -36.34
CA VAL A 245 -11.36 2.83 -35.43
C VAL A 245 -12.66 3.21 -36.16
N SER A 246 -13.79 2.73 -35.66
CA SER A 246 -15.12 3.08 -36.14
C SER A 246 -15.89 3.81 -35.04
N ILE A 247 -16.49 4.97 -35.38
CA ILE A 247 -17.20 5.83 -34.41
C ILE A 247 -18.51 6.27 -35.04
N ASP A 248 -19.62 5.88 -34.41
CA ASP A 248 -20.98 6.21 -34.86
C ASP A 248 -21.45 7.59 -34.40
N ASP A 249 -20.99 8.04 -33.20
CA ASP A 249 -21.33 9.35 -32.65
C ASP A 249 -20.53 10.46 -33.33
N ALA A 250 -21.23 11.45 -33.87
CA ALA A 250 -20.62 12.55 -34.63
C ALA A 250 -19.72 13.44 -33.75
N THR A 251 -20.05 13.63 -32.48
CA THR A 251 -19.27 14.46 -31.55
C THR A 251 -17.96 13.75 -31.18
N VAL A 252 -18.06 12.45 -30.87
CA VAL A 252 -16.88 11.63 -30.56
C VAL A 252 -15.98 11.52 -31.80
N LYS A 253 -16.57 11.36 -33.00
CA LYS A 253 -15.80 11.34 -34.24
C LYS A 253 -15.04 12.65 -34.48
N ALA A 254 -15.68 13.79 -34.28
CA ALA A 254 -15.03 15.09 -34.44
C ALA A 254 -13.87 15.27 -33.41
N ALA A 255 -14.01 14.77 -32.20
CA ALA A 255 -12.95 14.76 -31.19
C ALA A 255 -11.77 13.86 -31.61
N PHE A 256 -12.06 12.69 -32.20
CA PHE A 256 -11.04 11.79 -32.71
C PHE A 256 -10.31 12.37 -33.92
N ASP A 257 -11.05 13.00 -34.88
CA ASP A 257 -10.43 13.69 -36.00
C ASP A 257 -9.51 14.82 -35.51
N LYS A 258 -9.92 15.58 -34.48
CA LYS A 258 -9.07 16.58 -33.83
C LYS A 258 -7.82 16.00 -33.17
N TYR A 259 -7.92 14.83 -32.56
CA TYR A 259 -6.77 14.09 -32.04
C TYR A 259 -5.78 13.75 -33.14
N LEU A 260 -6.24 13.28 -34.29
CA LEU A 260 -5.37 12.99 -35.47
C LEU A 260 -4.67 14.25 -36.01
N GLU A 261 -5.38 15.39 -36.07
CA GLU A 261 -4.76 16.68 -36.41
C GLU A 261 -3.64 17.05 -35.42
N MET A 262 -3.89 16.94 -34.11
CA MET A 262 -2.87 17.21 -33.08
C MET A 262 -1.65 16.30 -33.21
N ARG A 263 -1.85 15.02 -33.55
CA ARG A 263 -0.74 14.09 -33.86
C ARG A 263 0.13 14.59 -34.98
N HIS A 264 -0.51 14.99 -36.09
CA HIS A 264 0.19 15.52 -37.24
C HIS A 264 0.97 16.79 -36.89
N GLU A 265 0.35 17.75 -36.22
CA GLU A 265 1.00 18.97 -35.74
C GLU A 265 2.22 18.69 -34.83
N LEU A 266 2.16 17.62 -34.05
CA LEU A 266 3.24 17.20 -33.15
C LEU A 266 4.30 16.33 -33.82
N GLY A 267 4.16 15.99 -35.10
CA GLY A 267 5.07 15.09 -35.82
C GLY A 267 5.04 13.65 -35.30
N ARG A 268 3.87 13.19 -34.88
CA ARG A 268 3.67 11.86 -34.27
C ARG A 268 3.04 10.83 -35.18
N ASP A 269 2.95 11.11 -36.50
CA ASP A 269 2.27 10.24 -37.45
C ASP A 269 2.84 8.81 -37.49
N ALA A 270 4.13 8.65 -37.21
CA ALA A 270 4.80 7.35 -37.15
C ALA A 270 4.64 6.61 -35.81
N LYS A 271 4.02 7.23 -34.82
CA LYS A 271 3.76 6.56 -33.52
C LYS A 271 2.44 5.79 -33.58
N PRO A 272 2.25 4.71 -32.82
CA PRO A 272 0.97 3.99 -32.75
C PRO A 272 -0.19 4.89 -32.31
N VAL A 273 -1.37 4.67 -32.88
CA VAL A 273 -2.63 5.18 -32.33
C VAL A 273 -3.00 4.26 -31.18
N CYS A 274 -3.12 4.79 -29.97
CA CYS A 274 -3.45 4.02 -28.77
C CYS A 274 -4.09 4.90 -27.70
N LEU A 275 -4.71 4.29 -26.70
CA LEU A 275 -5.40 5.03 -25.62
C LEU A 275 -4.44 5.93 -24.85
N MET A 276 -3.20 5.50 -24.61
CA MET A 276 -2.17 6.31 -23.93
C MET A 276 -1.82 7.56 -24.73
N ASP A 277 -1.73 7.45 -26.06
CA ASP A 277 -1.47 8.61 -26.91
C ASP A 277 -2.65 9.58 -26.90
N MET A 278 -3.89 9.06 -27.01
CA MET A 278 -5.10 9.87 -26.90
C MET A 278 -5.20 10.62 -25.57
N GLY A 279 -4.93 9.94 -24.47
CA GLY A 279 -5.00 10.52 -23.12
C GLY A 279 -3.96 11.61 -22.86
N THR A 280 -2.81 11.56 -23.54
CA THR A 280 -1.68 12.47 -23.31
C THR A 280 -1.49 13.54 -24.37
N ILE A 281 -2.16 13.41 -25.53
CA ILE A 281 -1.95 14.30 -26.69
C ILE A 281 -2.29 15.76 -26.39
N GLY A 282 -3.37 16.00 -25.65
CA GLY A 282 -3.82 17.35 -25.31
C GLY A 282 -2.75 18.13 -24.54
N ALA A 283 -2.15 17.52 -23.53
CA ALA A 283 -1.07 18.15 -22.75
C ALA A 283 0.16 18.44 -23.63
N LYS A 284 0.56 17.50 -24.50
CA LYS A 284 1.68 17.67 -25.44
C LYS A 284 1.42 18.82 -26.42
N TRP A 285 0.20 18.92 -26.93
CA TRP A 285 -0.21 19.99 -27.86
C TRP A 285 -0.25 21.35 -27.17
N LEU A 286 -0.84 21.44 -25.98
CA LEU A 286 -0.86 22.66 -25.17
C LEU A 286 0.56 23.16 -24.85
N LYS A 287 1.46 22.23 -24.51
CA LYS A 287 2.88 22.53 -24.26
C LYS A 287 3.55 23.10 -25.52
N LYS A 288 3.43 22.43 -26.67
CA LYS A 288 3.99 22.90 -27.95
C LYS A 288 3.52 24.29 -28.32
N ASN A 289 2.25 24.59 -28.05
CA ASN A 289 1.65 25.90 -28.33
C ASN A 289 1.93 26.95 -27.24
N GLY A 290 2.80 26.67 -26.26
CA GLY A 290 3.24 27.61 -25.23
C GLY A 290 2.16 28.02 -24.24
N ILE A 291 1.09 27.23 -24.09
CA ILE A 291 0.00 27.49 -23.14
C ILE A 291 0.41 27.07 -21.73
N LEU A 292 1.16 25.98 -21.61
CA LEU A 292 1.65 25.45 -20.33
C LEU A 292 2.97 26.10 -19.89
N LYS A 293 3.05 27.44 -19.89
CA LYS A 293 4.30 28.17 -19.57
C LYS A 293 4.78 27.99 -18.15
N ASN A 294 3.85 27.73 -17.24
CA ASN A 294 4.14 27.57 -15.82
C ASN A 294 4.41 26.11 -15.43
N LEU A 295 4.30 25.18 -16.38
CA LEU A 295 4.65 23.80 -16.09
C LEU A 295 6.12 23.70 -15.70
N ASP A 296 6.37 23.09 -14.56
CA ASP A 296 7.71 22.86 -14.06
C ASP A 296 8.17 21.47 -14.52
N GLU A 297 9.27 21.43 -15.26
CA GLU A 297 9.80 20.20 -15.84
C GLU A 297 11.19 19.91 -15.30
N SER A 298 11.40 18.67 -14.90
CA SER A 298 12.70 18.15 -14.47
C SER A 298 12.73 16.64 -14.69
N GLU A 299 13.89 16.02 -14.56
CA GLU A 299 14.02 14.56 -14.56
C GLU A 299 13.41 13.91 -13.30
N GLU A 300 13.14 14.68 -12.29
CA GLU A 300 12.53 14.28 -11.03
C GLU A 300 11.02 14.56 -11.10
N ILE A 301 10.26 13.65 -11.73
CA ILE A 301 8.84 13.82 -12.04
C ILE A 301 8.01 12.81 -11.23
N ASN A 302 7.71 13.16 -9.98
CA ASN A 302 6.83 12.35 -9.14
C ASN A 302 5.41 12.93 -9.02
N ALA A 303 5.22 14.20 -9.38
CA ALA A 303 3.92 14.88 -9.36
C ALA A 303 3.88 15.93 -10.46
N CYS A 304 2.68 16.24 -10.97
CA CYS A 304 2.50 17.39 -11.85
C CYS A 304 2.77 18.67 -11.06
N THR A 305 3.75 19.45 -11.50
CA THR A 305 4.21 20.64 -10.79
C THR A 305 4.08 21.89 -11.65
N VAL A 306 3.51 22.95 -11.09
CA VAL A 306 3.40 24.25 -11.75
C VAL A 306 4.02 25.35 -10.89
N LYS A 307 4.67 26.31 -11.54
CA LYS A 307 5.24 27.49 -10.94
C LYS A 307 4.15 28.52 -10.66
N VAL A 308 4.04 28.99 -9.44
CA VAL A 308 3.05 29.98 -9.00
C VAL A 308 3.70 31.10 -8.21
N LYS A 309 3.07 32.27 -8.20
CA LYS A 309 3.38 33.34 -7.27
C LYS A 309 2.44 33.28 -6.09
N VAL A 310 2.99 33.37 -4.89
CA VAL A 310 2.22 33.39 -3.64
C VAL A 310 2.53 34.67 -2.91
N ASP A 311 1.50 35.42 -2.57
CA ASP A 311 1.64 36.60 -1.68
C ASP A 311 1.87 36.09 -0.25
N VAL A 312 3.06 36.37 0.29
CA VAL A 312 3.41 36.09 1.67
C VAL A 312 3.64 37.45 2.39
N ASN A 313 2.66 37.87 3.16
CA ASN A 313 2.72 39.15 3.91
C ASN A 313 2.98 40.38 3.02
N GLY A 314 2.40 40.43 1.82
CA GLY A 314 2.54 41.55 0.87
C GLY A 314 3.78 41.48 -0.01
N HIS A 315 4.48 40.33 -0.04
CA HIS A 315 5.62 40.07 -0.90
C HIS A 315 5.37 38.80 -1.74
N ASP A 316 5.55 38.92 -3.06
CA ASP A 316 5.44 37.79 -3.98
C ASP A 316 6.63 36.87 -3.84
N GLU A 317 6.37 35.60 -3.52
CA GLU A 317 7.35 34.52 -3.50
C GLU A 317 7.12 33.56 -4.67
N ASP A 318 8.20 32.97 -5.17
CA ASP A 318 8.13 31.88 -6.13
C ASP A 318 7.88 30.57 -5.42
N TRP A 319 6.77 29.91 -5.78
CA TRP A 319 6.38 28.62 -5.21
C TRP A 319 6.15 27.58 -6.31
N LEU A 320 6.26 26.32 -5.93
CA LEU A 320 5.85 25.15 -6.70
C LEU A 320 4.53 24.65 -6.10
N PHE A 321 3.52 24.51 -6.96
CA PHE A 321 2.25 23.88 -6.63
C PHE A 321 2.21 22.51 -7.30
N LEU A 322 1.95 21.46 -6.51
CA LEU A 322 2.01 20.08 -6.96
C LEU A 322 0.63 19.43 -6.88
N PHE A 323 0.33 18.63 -7.89
CA PHE A 323 -0.85 17.77 -7.92
C PHE A 323 -0.41 16.35 -8.23
N LYS A 324 -0.87 15.41 -7.43
CA LYS A 324 -0.68 13.97 -7.65
C LYS A 324 -2.01 13.26 -7.52
N ASN A 325 -2.26 12.31 -8.39
CA ASN A 325 -3.28 11.28 -8.22
C ASN A 325 -2.63 9.91 -8.28
N GLU A 326 -3.18 8.97 -7.53
CA GLU A 326 -2.68 7.59 -7.42
C GLU A 326 -3.85 6.63 -7.54
N THR A 327 -3.67 5.57 -8.33
CA THR A 327 -4.59 4.44 -8.39
C THR A 327 -4.01 3.26 -7.60
N HIS A 328 -4.82 2.63 -6.77
CA HIS A 328 -4.40 1.48 -5.97
C HIS A 328 -5.49 0.40 -5.97
N ASN A 329 -5.87 -0.02 -7.18
CA ASN A 329 -7.06 -0.85 -7.42
C ASN A 329 -6.89 -2.27 -6.91
N HIS A 330 -5.84 -2.98 -7.37
CA HIS A 330 -5.63 -4.40 -7.04
C HIS A 330 -5.40 -4.63 -5.54
N PRO A 331 -4.49 -3.91 -4.86
CA PRO A 331 -4.32 -4.10 -3.42
C PRO A 331 -5.57 -3.76 -2.61
N THR A 332 -6.36 -2.77 -3.02
CA THR A 332 -7.63 -2.44 -2.35
C THR A 332 -8.70 -3.50 -2.59
N GLU A 333 -8.69 -4.19 -3.72
CA GLU A 333 -9.60 -5.29 -4.00
C GLU A 333 -9.35 -6.48 -3.07
N ILE A 334 -8.10 -6.83 -2.79
CA ILE A 334 -7.73 -8.00 -2.00
C ILE A 334 -7.62 -7.72 -0.50
N GLU A 335 -7.16 -6.52 -0.12
CA GLU A 335 -7.08 -6.06 1.28
C GLU A 335 -7.53 -4.58 1.35
N PRO A 336 -8.84 -4.34 1.47
CA PRO A 336 -9.41 -3.02 1.25
C PRO A 336 -8.98 -1.96 2.27
N PHE A 337 -8.69 -2.32 3.52
CA PHE A 337 -8.27 -1.35 4.52
C PHE A 337 -6.85 -0.83 4.24
N GLY A 338 -5.88 -1.71 4.14
CA GLY A 338 -4.49 -1.35 3.87
C GLY A 338 -4.29 -0.83 2.46
N GLY A 339 -4.99 -1.42 1.47
CA GLY A 339 -4.94 -0.95 0.08
C GLY A 339 -5.40 0.49 -0.07
N ALA A 340 -6.54 0.86 0.49
CA ALA A 340 -7.03 2.24 0.44
C ALA A 340 -6.20 3.20 1.32
N ALA A 341 -5.70 2.73 2.47
CA ALA A 341 -4.76 3.48 3.30
C ALA A 341 -3.47 3.79 2.54
N THR A 342 -2.91 2.80 1.85
CA THR A 342 -1.69 2.97 1.04
C THR A 342 -1.93 3.81 -0.21
N CYS A 343 -3.13 3.77 -0.79
CA CYS A 343 -3.51 4.64 -1.90
C CYS A 343 -3.27 6.11 -1.54
N ILE A 344 -3.81 6.58 -0.42
CA ILE A 344 -3.57 7.96 0.02
C ILE A 344 -2.12 8.17 0.50
N GLY A 345 -1.51 7.19 1.14
CA GLY A 345 -0.10 7.23 1.54
C GLY A 345 0.83 7.42 0.35
N GLY A 346 0.63 6.67 -0.74
CA GLY A 346 1.35 6.82 -2.01
C GLY A 346 1.15 8.20 -2.63
N CYS A 347 -0.10 8.68 -2.69
CA CYS A 347 -0.40 10.02 -3.14
C CYS A 347 0.38 11.11 -2.41
N ILE A 348 0.59 10.94 -1.10
CA ILE A 348 1.31 11.91 -0.26
C ILE A 348 2.83 11.79 -0.47
N ARG A 349 3.36 10.57 -0.56
CA ARG A 349 4.81 10.35 -0.70
C ARG A 349 5.41 11.00 -1.94
N ASP A 350 4.70 10.94 -3.07
CA ASP A 350 5.21 11.51 -4.33
C ASP A 350 5.47 13.03 -4.24
N PRO A 351 4.52 13.87 -3.82
CA PRO A 351 4.80 15.28 -3.58
C PRO A 351 5.85 15.52 -2.48
N LEU A 352 5.93 14.64 -1.45
CA LEU A 352 7.00 14.73 -0.45
C LEU A 352 8.38 14.55 -1.09
N SER A 353 8.51 13.65 -2.07
CA SER A 353 9.75 13.51 -2.83
C SER A 353 10.12 14.81 -3.57
N GLY A 354 9.13 15.58 -3.98
CA GLY A 354 9.28 16.96 -4.47
C GLY A 354 9.64 18.00 -3.39
N ARG A 355 9.97 17.57 -2.15
CA ARG A 355 10.26 18.44 -0.98
C ARG A 355 9.13 19.41 -0.68
N SER A 356 7.88 18.97 -0.83
CA SER A 356 6.70 19.78 -0.60
C SER A 356 5.91 19.34 0.64
N TYR A 357 4.92 20.12 1.01
CA TYR A 357 3.96 19.79 2.06
C TYR A 357 2.58 19.61 1.44
N VAL A 358 1.92 18.50 1.80
CA VAL A 358 0.57 18.19 1.32
C VAL A 358 -0.48 18.84 2.19
N TYR A 359 -1.38 19.61 1.59
CA TYR A 359 -2.38 20.41 2.29
C TYR A 359 -3.78 19.79 2.29
N GLN A 360 -4.14 19.06 1.24
CA GLN A 360 -5.47 18.50 1.09
C GLN A 360 -5.45 17.24 0.24
N ALA A 361 -6.31 16.28 0.61
CA ALA A 361 -6.60 15.08 -0.16
C ALA A 361 -7.99 15.14 -0.81
N MET A 362 -8.15 14.32 -1.85
CA MET A 362 -9.41 14.02 -2.52
C MET A 362 -9.49 12.51 -2.76
N ARG A 363 -10.70 11.98 -2.86
CA ARG A 363 -10.92 10.56 -3.13
C ARG A 363 -12.00 10.40 -4.19
N VAL A 364 -11.69 9.64 -5.23
CA VAL A 364 -12.66 9.23 -6.27
C VAL A 364 -12.58 7.71 -6.40
N THR A 365 -13.70 7.02 -6.24
CA THR A 365 -13.73 5.57 -6.30
C THR A 365 -14.80 5.05 -7.24
N GLY A 366 -14.60 3.84 -7.76
CA GLY A 366 -15.58 3.10 -8.51
C GLY A 366 -15.84 1.75 -7.84
N ALA A 367 -17.11 1.43 -7.59
CA ALA A 367 -17.53 0.21 -6.95
C ALA A 367 -18.71 -0.41 -7.68
N ALA A 368 -18.92 -1.72 -7.52
CA ALA A 368 -20.20 -2.33 -7.85
C ALA A 368 -21.24 -2.04 -6.75
N ASP A 369 -22.46 -2.48 -6.93
CA ASP A 369 -23.54 -2.22 -5.98
C ASP A 369 -23.24 -2.87 -4.61
N PRO A 370 -23.08 -2.07 -3.54
CA PRO A 370 -22.78 -2.58 -2.20
C PRO A 370 -24.01 -3.23 -1.51
N THR A 371 -25.18 -3.17 -2.12
CA THR A 371 -26.42 -3.76 -1.58
C THR A 371 -26.65 -5.19 -2.06
N VAL A 372 -25.84 -5.69 -2.99
CA VAL A 372 -25.90 -7.08 -3.49
C VAL A 372 -25.71 -8.07 -2.33
N PRO A 373 -26.55 -9.12 -2.23
CA PRO A 373 -26.42 -10.15 -1.21
C PRO A 373 -25.04 -10.83 -1.23
N VAL A 374 -24.53 -11.20 -0.06
CA VAL A 374 -23.23 -11.90 0.06
C VAL A 374 -23.23 -13.22 -0.74
N SER A 375 -24.37 -13.90 -0.83
CA SER A 375 -24.52 -15.14 -1.62
C SER A 375 -24.28 -14.96 -3.13
N GLU A 376 -24.31 -13.74 -3.64
CA GLU A 376 -24.03 -13.40 -5.03
C GLU A 376 -22.58 -12.92 -5.27
N THR A 377 -21.75 -12.97 -4.22
CA THR A 377 -20.33 -12.63 -4.34
C THR A 377 -19.64 -13.59 -5.30
N LEU A 378 -18.85 -13.05 -6.24
CA LEU A 378 -18.05 -13.87 -7.13
C LEU A 378 -16.99 -14.66 -6.35
N GLU A 379 -16.69 -15.88 -6.81
CA GLU A 379 -15.65 -16.72 -6.22
C GLU A 379 -14.29 -15.98 -6.20
N GLY A 380 -13.56 -16.09 -5.09
CA GLY A 380 -12.29 -15.41 -4.88
C GLY A 380 -12.39 -13.90 -4.61
N LYS A 381 -13.59 -13.34 -4.49
CA LYS A 381 -13.83 -11.91 -4.23
C LYS A 381 -14.36 -11.66 -2.82
N LEU A 382 -14.14 -10.45 -2.32
CA LEU A 382 -14.80 -9.98 -1.11
C LEU A 382 -16.22 -9.47 -1.45
N PRO A 383 -17.19 -9.58 -0.51
CA PRO A 383 -18.49 -8.96 -0.69
C PRO A 383 -18.37 -7.46 -0.95
N GLN A 384 -19.14 -6.92 -1.92
CA GLN A 384 -19.03 -5.53 -2.36
C GLN A 384 -19.23 -4.53 -1.21
N ARG A 385 -20.16 -4.80 -0.30
CA ARG A 385 -20.37 -3.94 0.87
C ARG A 385 -19.14 -3.92 1.79
N LYS A 386 -18.54 -5.09 2.07
CA LYS A 386 -17.33 -5.18 2.88
C LYS A 386 -16.18 -4.43 2.23
N LEU A 387 -15.98 -4.61 0.94
CA LEU A 387 -14.97 -3.94 0.16
C LEU A 387 -15.10 -2.40 0.25
N VAL A 388 -16.30 -1.87 -0.02
CA VAL A 388 -16.60 -0.43 0.00
C VAL A 388 -16.38 0.19 1.38
N THR A 389 -16.98 -0.40 2.42
CA THR A 389 -16.93 0.15 3.78
C THR A 389 -15.54 0.06 4.39
N THR A 390 -14.84 -1.05 4.16
CA THR A 390 -13.49 -1.27 4.70
C THR A 390 -12.45 -0.37 4.00
N ALA A 391 -12.56 -0.19 2.68
CA ALA A 391 -11.71 0.75 1.95
C ALA A 391 -11.91 2.20 2.42
N ALA A 392 -13.17 2.62 2.63
CA ALA A 392 -13.46 3.95 3.17
C ALA A 392 -12.86 4.14 4.58
N ALA A 393 -12.95 3.11 5.43
CA ALA A 393 -12.35 3.13 6.77
C ALA A 393 -10.82 3.23 6.73
N GLY A 394 -10.16 2.50 5.82
CA GLY A 394 -8.71 2.55 5.62
C GLY A 394 -8.21 3.92 5.18
N TYR A 395 -8.84 4.50 4.18
CA TYR A 395 -8.53 5.85 3.70
C TYR A 395 -8.70 6.91 4.79
N SER A 396 -9.84 6.88 5.50
CA SER A 396 -10.14 7.78 6.61
C SER A 396 -9.15 7.62 7.77
N SER A 397 -8.79 6.40 8.13
CA SER A 397 -7.83 6.10 9.19
C SER A 397 -6.47 6.73 8.90
N TYR A 398 -5.97 6.57 7.69
CA TYR A 398 -4.69 7.14 7.28
C TYR A 398 -4.71 8.67 7.33
N GLY A 399 -5.74 9.29 6.75
CA GLY A 399 -5.92 10.74 6.74
C GLY A 399 -5.99 11.33 8.16
N ASN A 400 -6.70 10.68 9.07
CA ASN A 400 -6.79 11.11 10.47
C ASN A 400 -5.44 11.04 11.19
N GLN A 401 -4.65 10.00 10.96
CA GLN A 401 -3.35 9.82 11.60
C GLN A 401 -2.30 10.81 11.09
N ILE A 402 -2.29 11.10 9.80
CA ILE A 402 -1.38 12.10 9.23
C ILE A 402 -1.86 13.53 9.47
N GLY A 403 -3.14 13.72 9.80
CA GLY A 403 -3.76 15.03 10.00
C GLY A 403 -4.06 15.75 8.69
N LEU A 404 -4.50 15.02 7.68
CA LEU A 404 -4.83 15.51 6.34
C LEU A 404 -6.32 15.37 6.07
N ALA A 405 -6.99 16.48 5.80
CA ALA A 405 -8.41 16.48 5.45
C ALA A 405 -8.63 15.99 4.01
N THR A 406 -9.66 15.13 3.82
CA THR A 406 -10.16 14.79 2.50
C THR A 406 -11.31 15.73 2.15
N GLY A 407 -11.02 16.75 1.31
CA GLY A 407 -11.96 17.83 1.00
C GLY A 407 -13.05 17.45 0.00
N GLN A 408 -12.84 16.38 -0.75
CA GLN A 408 -13.82 15.86 -1.71
C GLN A 408 -13.78 14.33 -1.73
N VAL A 409 -14.96 13.70 -1.66
CA VAL A 409 -15.14 12.26 -1.78
C VAL A 409 -16.28 12.00 -2.75
N ASN A 410 -15.99 11.29 -3.84
CA ASN A 410 -16.99 10.81 -4.79
C ASN A 410 -16.83 9.29 -4.97
N GLU A 411 -17.93 8.55 -4.86
CA GLU A 411 -17.96 7.12 -5.18
C GLU A 411 -18.97 6.88 -6.29
N ILE A 412 -18.53 6.25 -7.37
CA ILE A 412 -19.34 5.95 -8.56
C ILE A 412 -19.67 4.47 -8.52
N TYR A 413 -20.95 4.14 -8.71
CA TYR A 413 -21.42 2.76 -8.74
C TYR A 413 -21.74 2.33 -10.18
N HIS A 414 -21.13 1.23 -10.62
CA HIS A 414 -21.36 0.65 -11.94
C HIS A 414 -21.08 -0.85 -11.92
N PRO A 415 -21.91 -1.69 -12.60
CA PRO A 415 -21.70 -3.15 -12.61
C PRO A 415 -20.34 -3.61 -13.09
N GLY A 416 -19.68 -2.85 -13.97
CA GLY A 416 -18.34 -3.17 -14.46
C GLY A 416 -17.27 -3.21 -13.35
N TYR A 417 -17.49 -2.52 -12.23
CA TYR A 417 -16.54 -2.54 -11.11
C TYR A 417 -16.65 -3.81 -10.23
N VAL A 418 -17.54 -4.74 -10.54
CA VAL A 418 -17.53 -6.06 -9.91
C VAL A 418 -16.27 -6.84 -10.26
N ALA A 419 -15.72 -6.60 -11.46
CA ALA A 419 -14.48 -7.23 -11.91
C ALA A 419 -13.26 -6.75 -11.10
N LYS A 420 -13.16 -5.44 -10.90
CA LYS A 420 -12.13 -4.82 -10.06
C LYS A 420 -12.58 -3.42 -9.62
N ARG A 421 -12.48 -3.17 -8.32
CA ARG A 421 -12.71 -1.83 -7.75
C ARG A 421 -11.70 -0.82 -8.30
N MET A 422 -12.16 0.40 -8.53
CA MET A 422 -11.30 1.55 -8.75
C MET A 422 -11.11 2.31 -7.43
N GLU A 423 -9.89 2.45 -6.97
CA GLU A 423 -9.50 3.27 -5.83
C GLU A 423 -8.53 4.34 -6.31
N VAL A 424 -8.94 5.60 -6.28
CA VAL A 424 -8.12 6.75 -6.69
C VAL A 424 -8.05 7.75 -5.55
N GLY A 425 -6.84 8.00 -5.09
CA GLY A 425 -6.52 9.13 -4.24
C GLY A 425 -5.98 10.28 -5.07
N ALA A 426 -6.13 11.51 -4.60
CA ALA A 426 -5.45 12.67 -5.16
C ALA A 426 -5.10 13.65 -4.04
N VAL A 427 -4.03 14.40 -4.24
CA VAL A 427 -3.58 15.41 -3.28
C VAL A 427 -3.08 16.67 -3.97
N VAL A 428 -3.14 17.77 -3.25
CA VAL A 428 -2.48 19.02 -3.60
C VAL A 428 -1.43 19.38 -2.57
N ALA A 429 -0.27 19.81 -3.04
CA ALA A 429 0.87 20.17 -2.21
C ALA A 429 1.54 21.46 -2.71
N ALA A 430 2.35 22.06 -1.88
CA ALA A 430 3.12 23.23 -2.27
C ALA A 430 4.41 23.35 -1.46
N THR A 431 5.38 24.08 -2.05
CA THR A 431 6.66 24.41 -1.41
C THR A 431 7.26 25.69 -2.01
N PRO A 432 8.03 26.49 -1.26
CA PRO A 432 8.85 27.54 -1.86
C PRO A 432 9.81 26.95 -2.89
N ALA A 433 9.95 27.58 -4.04
CA ALA A 433 10.75 27.06 -5.14
C ALA A 433 12.24 26.90 -4.77
N ASP A 434 12.76 27.73 -3.89
CA ASP A 434 14.15 27.70 -3.42
C ASP A 434 14.45 26.55 -2.44
N HIS A 435 13.44 25.82 -1.99
CA HIS A 435 13.62 24.59 -1.20
C HIS A 435 14.05 23.40 -2.05
N VAL A 436 13.83 23.44 -3.35
CA VAL A 436 13.99 22.28 -4.24
C VAL A 436 15.25 22.40 -5.08
N ARG A 437 16.26 21.58 -4.72
CA ARG A 437 17.41 21.33 -5.59
C ARG A 437 17.06 20.21 -6.56
N ARG A 438 17.58 20.32 -7.78
CA ARG A 438 17.41 19.31 -8.83
C ARG A 438 18.74 19.06 -9.48
N GLU A 439 19.57 18.31 -8.77
CA GLU A 439 20.94 18.01 -9.18
C GLU A 439 21.07 16.52 -9.39
N THR A 440 21.77 16.13 -10.44
CA THR A 440 22.12 14.72 -10.67
C THR A 440 23.07 14.25 -9.57
N PRO A 441 22.81 13.11 -8.92
CA PRO A 441 23.74 12.54 -7.95
C PRO A 441 25.11 12.25 -8.58
N ALA A 442 26.16 12.40 -7.78
CA ALA A 442 27.54 12.21 -8.22
C ALA A 442 28.24 11.18 -7.31
N PRO A 443 29.33 10.54 -7.79
CA PRO A 443 30.12 9.64 -6.95
C PRO A 443 30.56 10.30 -5.64
N GLY A 444 30.28 9.63 -4.52
CA GLY A 444 30.54 10.13 -3.16
C GLY A 444 29.33 10.75 -2.47
N ASP A 445 28.24 11.00 -3.17
CA ASP A 445 26.97 11.38 -2.55
C ASP A 445 26.42 10.24 -1.68
N LYS A 446 25.64 10.61 -0.67
CA LYS A 446 25.03 9.64 0.26
C LYS A 446 23.59 9.39 -0.13
N VAL A 447 23.23 8.12 -0.27
CA VAL A 447 21.84 7.68 -0.37
C VAL A 447 21.32 7.43 1.04
N ILE A 448 20.23 8.08 1.40
CA ILE A 448 19.64 8.00 2.74
C ILE A 448 18.19 7.54 2.60
N LEU A 449 17.84 6.42 3.24
CA LEU A 449 16.47 5.98 3.39
C LEU A 449 15.86 6.62 4.64
N LEU A 450 14.78 7.39 4.45
CA LEU A 450 14.00 8.00 5.52
C LEU A 450 12.64 7.30 5.64
N GLY A 451 12.35 6.75 6.81
CA GLY A 451 11.06 6.09 7.05
C GLY A 451 11.18 4.80 7.83
N GLY A 452 10.32 3.84 7.52
CA GLY A 452 10.33 2.52 8.12
C GLY A 452 11.42 1.62 7.56
N ARG A 453 11.64 0.49 8.21
CA ARG A 453 12.53 -0.56 7.68
C ARG A 453 11.88 -1.20 6.46
N THR A 454 12.68 -1.54 5.48
CA THR A 454 12.28 -2.34 4.32
C THR A 454 13.04 -3.66 4.32
N GLY A 455 12.50 -4.64 3.62
CA GLY A 455 13.10 -5.96 3.45
C GLY A 455 13.32 -6.31 1.99
N ARG A 456 13.71 -7.55 1.73
CA ARG A 456 13.92 -8.09 0.38
C ARG A 456 12.61 -8.24 -0.41
N ASP A 457 11.48 -8.33 0.28
CA ASP A 457 10.14 -8.47 -0.32
C ASP A 457 9.76 -7.26 -1.19
N GLY A 458 10.44 -6.10 -1.00
CA GLY A 458 10.24 -4.92 -1.82
C GLY A 458 10.76 -5.01 -3.26
N ILE A 459 11.42 -6.10 -3.64
CA ILE A 459 11.90 -6.33 -5.00
C ILE A 459 10.80 -7.06 -5.77
N GLY A 460 10.28 -6.44 -6.82
CA GLY A 460 9.24 -7.04 -7.67
C GLY A 460 7.80 -6.80 -7.20
N GLY A 461 7.56 -6.01 -6.16
CA GLY A 461 6.21 -5.62 -5.75
C GLY A 461 5.46 -4.86 -6.85
N ALA A 462 4.15 -5.10 -6.99
CA ALA A 462 3.21 -4.59 -7.97
C ALA A 462 3.09 -5.36 -9.30
N THR A 463 3.82 -6.44 -9.52
CA THR A 463 3.61 -7.29 -10.71
C THR A 463 2.22 -7.95 -10.74
N GLY A 464 1.66 -8.31 -9.58
CA GLY A 464 0.30 -8.84 -9.44
C GLY A 464 -0.79 -7.87 -9.86
N ALA A 465 -0.54 -6.57 -9.79
CA ALA A 465 -1.49 -5.55 -10.27
C ALA A 465 -1.78 -5.67 -11.77
N SER A 466 -0.87 -6.27 -12.55
CA SER A 466 -1.01 -6.52 -13.99
C SER A 466 -1.75 -7.81 -14.32
N LYS A 467 -2.13 -8.62 -13.34
CA LYS A 467 -2.79 -9.91 -13.53
C LYS A 467 -4.29 -9.85 -13.25
N ALA A 468 -5.04 -10.76 -13.88
CA ALA A 468 -6.43 -10.96 -13.54
C ALA A 468 -6.56 -11.51 -12.11
N HIS A 469 -7.53 -10.99 -11.35
CA HIS A 469 -7.80 -11.47 -10.00
C HIS A 469 -8.49 -12.84 -10.06
N ASN A 470 -7.93 -13.83 -9.35
CA ASN A 470 -8.46 -15.19 -9.22
C ASN A 470 -8.30 -15.69 -7.77
N VAL A 471 -8.69 -16.93 -7.50
CA VAL A 471 -8.59 -17.53 -6.16
C VAL A 471 -7.13 -17.62 -5.69
N GLU A 472 -6.20 -17.90 -6.59
CA GLU A 472 -4.76 -18.00 -6.29
C GLU A 472 -4.15 -16.65 -5.92
N SER A 473 -4.71 -15.54 -6.41
CA SER A 473 -4.26 -14.19 -6.04
C SER A 473 -4.38 -13.92 -4.54
N LEU A 474 -5.32 -14.55 -3.85
CA LEU A 474 -5.47 -14.41 -2.40
C LEU A 474 -4.26 -15.01 -1.64
N GLU A 475 -3.65 -16.05 -2.18
CA GLU A 475 -2.51 -16.71 -1.55
C GLU A 475 -1.16 -16.09 -1.97
N LEU A 476 -1.05 -15.66 -3.22
CA LEU A 476 0.21 -15.22 -3.82
C LEU A 476 0.46 -13.71 -3.67
N ASP A 477 -0.59 -12.89 -3.73
CA ASP A 477 -0.48 -11.44 -3.85
C ASP A 477 -0.52 -10.70 -2.49
N GLY A 478 -0.65 -11.43 -1.39
CA GLY A 478 -0.71 -10.84 -0.04
C GLY A 478 0.51 -9.99 0.31
N ALA A 479 1.69 -10.33 -0.20
CA ALA A 479 2.92 -9.56 -0.01
C ALA A 479 2.94 -8.26 -0.83
N GLU A 480 2.11 -8.13 -1.85
CA GLU A 480 2.02 -6.94 -2.69
C GLU A 480 1.19 -5.82 -2.07
N VAL A 481 0.41 -6.13 -1.03
CA VAL A 481 -0.33 -5.11 -0.29
C VAL A 481 0.63 -4.33 0.59
N GLN A 482 1.07 -3.21 0.08
CA GLN A 482 1.89 -2.27 0.84
C GLN A 482 1.05 -1.67 1.98
N LYS A 483 1.65 -1.53 3.16
CA LYS A 483 1.00 -0.89 4.31
C LYS A 483 1.84 0.29 4.77
N GLY A 484 1.42 1.50 4.38
CA GLY A 484 2.06 2.73 4.80
C GLY A 484 1.93 2.97 6.30
N ASN A 485 2.95 3.63 6.89
CA ASN A 485 2.94 4.07 8.27
C ASN A 485 2.64 5.57 8.33
N ALA A 486 1.37 5.93 8.52
CA ALA A 486 0.92 7.31 8.54
C ALA A 486 1.60 8.19 9.60
N PRO A 487 1.85 7.74 10.86
CA PRO A 487 2.62 8.51 11.83
C PRO A 487 4.06 8.82 11.39
N VAL A 488 4.73 7.88 10.74
CA VAL A 488 6.08 8.10 10.19
C VAL A 488 6.02 9.08 9.02
N GLU A 489 5.07 8.92 8.11
CA GLU A 489 4.89 9.82 6.98
C GLU A 489 4.54 11.25 7.44
N ARG A 490 3.76 11.41 8.51
CA ARG A 490 3.53 12.71 9.15
C ARG A 490 4.84 13.38 9.61
N LYS A 491 5.78 12.62 10.15
CA LYS A 491 7.09 13.15 10.56
C LYS A 491 7.87 13.63 9.33
N LEU A 492 7.85 12.86 8.23
CA LEU A 492 8.47 13.23 6.96
C LEU A 492 7.82 14.49 6.35
N GLN A 493 6.50 14.55 6.34
CA GLN A 493 5.75 15.73 5.86
C GLN A 493 6.14 17.00 6.63
N ARG A 494 6.35 16.90 7.95
CA ARG A 494 6.83 18.02 8.77
C ARG A 494 8.30 18.36 8.50
N LEU A 495 9.14 17.37 8.21
CA LEU A 495 10.54 17.58 7.82
C LEU A 495 10.62 18.38 6.52
N PHE A 496 9.84 18.02 5.50
CA PHE A 496 9.84 18.69 4.19
C PHE A 496 9.22 20.09 4.18
N ARG A 497 8.67 20.57 5.30
CA ARG A 497 8.39 22.01 5.49
C ARG A 497 9.64 22.83 5.86
N ARG A 498 10.72 22.18 6.23
CA ARG A 498 11.94 22.83 6.69
C ARG A 498 12.88 23.08 5.52
N GLY A 499 12.98 24.32 5.08
CA GLY A 499 13.86 24.72 3.96
C GLY A 499 15.33 24.41 4.20
N ASP A 500 15.80 24.48 5.47
CA ASP A 500 17.18 24.11 5.84
C ASP A 500 17.48 22.63 5.55
N ALA A 501 16.54 21.74 5.80
CA ALA A 501 16.66 20.32 5.49
C ALA A 501 16.50 20.06 3.98
N CYS A 502 15.47 20.66 3.35
CA CYS A 502 15.17 20.44 1.92
C CYS A 502 16.33 20.83 1.00
N ARG A 503 17.00 21.97 1.30
CA ARG A 503 18.15 22.46 0.51
C ARG A 503 19.39 21.58 0.59
N LEU A 504 19.45 20.60 1.49
CA LEU A 504 20.52 19.59 1.54
C LEU A 504 20.32 18.44 0.56
N ILE A 505 19.09 18.25 0.08
CA ILE A 505 18.69 17.11 -0.75
C ILE A 505 18.86 17.46 -2.23
N LYS A 506 19.79 16.78 -2.91
CA LYS A 506 20.00 16.95 -4.35
C LYS A 506 18.88 16.37 -5.18
N ARG A 507 18.48 15.15 -4.88
CA ARG A 507 17.41 14.39 -5.55
C ARG A 507 16.71 13.52 -4.52
N CYS A 508 15.42 13.31 -4.68
CA CYS A 508 14.61 12.50 -3.79
C CYS A 508 13.62 11.69 -4.62
N ASN A 509 13.36 10.46 -4.21
CA ASN A 509 12.32 9.62 -4.78
C ASN A 509 11.48 9.02 -3.65
N ASP A 510 10.23 8.64 -3.95
CA ASP A 510 9.44 7.91 -2.98
C ASP A 510 9.87 6.44 -2.94
N PHE A 511 9.45 5.73 -1.90
CA PHE A 511 9.70 4.30 -1.76
C PHE A 511 8.35 3.58 -1.79
N GLY A 512 7.92 3.23 -2.99
CA GLY A 512 6.63 2.60 -3.27
C GLY A 512 6.77 1.26 -4.01
N ALA A 513 5.93 1.05 -5.00
CA ALA A 513 5.95 -0.14 -5.84
C ALA A 513 7.31 -0.32 -6.53
N GLY A 514 7.75 -1.58 -6.68
CA GLY A 514 9.08 -1.92 -7.18
C GLY A 514 10.18 -1.84 -6.12
N GLY A 515 9.87 -1.39 -4.90
CA GLY A 515 10.77 -1.42 -3.74
C GLY A 515 12.09 -0.71 -3.96
N VAL A 516 13.16 -1.32 -3.45
CA VAL A 516 14.53 -0.76 -3.53
C VAL A 516 14.97 -0.56 -4.97
N SER A 517 14.63 -1.45 -5.88
CA SER A 517 15.06 -1.38 -7.28
C SER A 517 14.55 -0.10 -7.97
N VAL A 518 13.30 0.29 -7.74
CA VAL A 518 12.72 1.52 -8.28
C VAL A 518 13.13 2.73 -7.46
N ALA A 519 12.92 2.71 -6.15
CA ALA A 519 13.17 3.86 -5.28
C ALA A 519 14.61 4.38 -5.35
N VAL A 520 15.59 3.48 -5.42
CA VAL A 520 17.00 3.83 -5.50
C VAL A 520 17.50 3.84 -6.95
N GLY A 521 17.01 2.93 -7.80
CA GLY A 521 17.40 2.83 -9.20
C GLY A 521 17.07 4.08 -10.01
N GLU A 522 15.99 4.77 -9.70
CA GLU A 522 15.59 6.02 -10.36
C GLU A 522 16.35 7.26 -9.89
N LEU A 523 17.18 7.15 -8.86
CA LEU A 523 17.97 8.30 -8.38
C LEU A 523 19.14 8.64 -9.30
N ALA A 524 19.73 7.66 -10.00
CA ALA A 524 20.85 7.88 -10.90
C ALA A 524 20.96 6.75 -11.94
N ASP A 525 21.57 7.04 -13.10
CA ASP A 525 21.72 6.11 -14.23
C ASP A 525 22.63 4.90 -13.95
N GLY A 526 23.41 4.93 -12.88
CA GLY A 526 24.26 3.82 -12.48
C GLY A 526 24.46 3.79 -10.98
N LEU A 527 24.10 2.66 -10.37
CA LEU A 527 24.22 2.41 -8.93
C LEU A 527 24.63 0.97 -8.69
N TYR A 528 25.43 0.76 -7.66
CA TYR A 528 25.67 -0.57 -7.10
C TYR A 528 24.87 -0.70 -5.81
N LEU A 529 23.95 -1.67 -5.78
CA LEU A 529 23.14 -1.99 -4.62
C LEU A 529 23.60 -3.34 -4.05
N SER A 530 23.95 -3.34 -2.77
CA SER A 530 24.17 -4.57 -2.00
C SER A 530 23.05 -4.69 -0.97
N LEU A 531 22.23 -5.74 -1.10
CA LEU A 531 21.11 -6.04 -0.22
C LEU A 531 21.49 -7.09 0.83
#